data_e248579a809d8674ab6f7f77039d6ec0
#
_entry.id   e248579a809d8674ab6f7f77039d6ec0
#
_cell.length_a   1.000
_cell.length_b   1.000
_cell.length_c   1.000
_cell.angle_alpha   90.00
_cell.angle_beta   90.00
_cell.angle_gamma   90.00
#
_symmetry.space_group_name_H-M   'P 1'
#
loop_
_entity.id
_entity.type
_entity.pdbx_description
1 polymer ?
#
loop_
_entity_poly.entity_id
_entity_poly.type
_entity_poly.pdbx_seq_one_letter_code
_entity_poly.pdbx_strand_id
1 'polypeptide(L)'
;MAVTILFIGDQHFQINNIQEVEIFIEKMTNLAKEKAPTLIIAGGDLLDTHERLHTIPLNKAYEFLDNMRKIAETYVIVGNHDMINHVQFLNTNHWLNGIKEWENITVVDTVISKIINNCKFIFSPFVYPGRFEEALNTCKDEWKD
;
A
#
# COMPACT_ATOMS: atom_id res chain seq x y z
N MET A 1 23.12 -4.64 -7.41
CA MET A 1 22.96 -3.50 -6.48
C MET A 1 22.01 -3.91 -5.36
N ALA A 2 22.27 -3.45 -4.15
CA ALA A 2 21.38 -3.72 -3.02
C ALA A 2 20.03 -3.03 -3.21
N VAL A 3 18.95 -3.65 -2.74
CA VAL A 3 17.62 -3.03 -2.70
C VAL A 3 17.41 -2.45 -1.31
N THR A 4 17.11 -1.17 -1.25
CA THR A 4 16.75 -0.48 -0.01
C THR A 4 15.24 -0.25 -0.01
N ILE A 5 14.56 -0.71 1.03
CA ILE A 5 13.10 -0.63 1.15
C ILE A 5 12.73 0.28 2.30
N LEU A 6 11.85 1.23 2.06
CA LEU A 6 11.11 1.93 3.11
C LEU A 6 9.72 1.30 3.22
N PHE A 7 9.51 0.53 4.29
CA PHE A 7 8.22 -0.07 4.58
C PHE A 7 7.47 0.76 5.62
N ILE A 8 6.22 1.11 5.31
CA ILE A 8 5.37 1.93 6.15
C ILE A 8 4.02 1.22 6.28
N GLY A 9 3.67 0.76 7.48
CA GLY A 9 2.47 -0.04 7.72
C GLY A 9 1.50 0.59 8.72
N ASP A 10 0.23 0.19 8.65
CA ASP A 10 -0.82 0.45 9.64
C ASP A 10 -1.02 1.93 10.01
N GLN A 11 -1.19 2.81 9.02
CA GLN A 11 -1.29 4.26 9.25
C GLN A 11 -2.62 4.68 9.88
N HIS A 12 -3.72 4.04 9.54
CA HIS A 12 -5.05 4.28 10.11
C HIS A 12 -5.44 5.78 10.18
N PHE A 13 -5.39 6.47 9.03
CA PHE A 13 -5.81 7.87 8.95
C PHE A 13 -7.30 8.00 9.24
N GLN A 14 -7.65 8.86 10.20
CA GLN A 14 -9.03 9.07 10.64
C GLN A 14 -9.26 10.53 11.03
N ILE A 15 -10.51 10.91 11.19
CA ILE A 15 -10.87 12.30 11.51
C ILE A 15 -10.23 12.77 12.83
N ASN A 16 -10.12 11.88 13.80
CA ASN A 16 -9.68 12.24 15.15
C ASN A 16 -8.16 12.41 15.27
N ASN A 17 -7.39 12.03 14.26
CA ASN A 17 -5.93 12.11 14.29
C ASN A 17 -5.31 12.93 13.15
N ILE A 18 -6.05 13.84 12.56
CA ILE A 18 -5.59 14.62 11.38
C ILE A 18 -4.32 15.42 11.67
N GLN A 19 -4.16 15.99 12.86
CA GLN A 19 -2.94 16.73 13.21
C GLN A 19 -1.72 15.79 13.25
N GLU A 20 -1.86 14.62 13.83
CA GLU A 20 -0.83 13.59 13.85
C GLU A 20 -0.53 13.07 12.45
N VAL A 21 -1.55 12.93 11.60
CA VAL A 21 -1.40 12.53 10.20
C VAL A 21 -0.58 13.55 9.42
N GLU A 22 -0.81 14.85 9.61
CA GLU A 22 -0.02 15.89 8.96
C GLU A 22 1.45 15.85 9.35
N ILE A 23 1.73 15.70 10.64
CA ILE A 23 3.10 15.52 11.15
C ILE A 23 3.73 14.24 10.60
N PHE A 24 2.97 13.16 10.55
CA PHE A 24 3.42 11.87 10.00
C PHE A 24 3.81 12.01 8.52
N ILE A 25 2.95 12.61 7.70
CA ILE A 25 3.21 12.81 6.26
C ILE A 25 4.50 13.61 6.06
N GLU A 26 4.66 14.71 6.80
CA GLU A 26 5.87 15.53 6.73
C GLU A 26 7.12 14.73 7.09
N LYS A 27 7.10 14.04 8.23
CA LYS A 27 8.25 13.25 8.71
C LYS A 27 8.59 12.09 7.77
N MET A 28 7.58 11.37 7.27
CA MET A 28 7.81 10.26 6.34
C MET A 28 8.33 10.75 4.99
N THR A 29 7.82 11.87 4.50
CA THR A 29 8.31 12.48 3.26
C THR A 29 9.78 12.89 3.40
N ASN A 30 10.16 13.52 4.51
CA ASN A 30 11.55 13.91 4.77
C ASN A 30 12.46 12.69 4.94
N LEU A 31 12.01 11.67 5.66
CA LEU A 31 12.75 10.42 5.84
C LEU A 31 12.97 9.70 4.49
N ALA A 32 11.94 9.62 3.66
CA ALA A 32 12.04 9.01 2.35
C ALA A 32 13.04 9.75 1.45
N LYS A 33 13.03 11.07 1.46
CA LYS A 33 14.01 11.89 0.72
C LYS A 33 15.44 11.68 1.24
N GLU A 34 15.63 11.64 2.57
CA GLU A 34 16.94 11.42 3.20
C GLU A 34 17.50 10.03 2.87
N LYS A 35 16.66 8.99 2.99
CA LYS A 35 17.11 7.60 2.79
C LYS A 35 17.21 7.20 1.33
N ALA A 36 16.52 7.92 0.43
CA ALA A 36 16.50 7.64 -1.01
C ALA A 36 16.33 6.13 -1.31
N PRO A 37 15.25 5.49 -0.85
CA PRO A 37 15.08 4.05 -1.00
C PRO A 37 14.92 3.65 -2.46
N THR A 38 15.24 2.40 -2.78
CA THR A 38 14.96 1.81 -4.10
C THR A 38 13.46 1.72 -4.35
N LEU A 39 12.72 1.33 -3.31
CA LEU A 39 11.25 1.29 -3.36
C LEU A 39 10.64 1.62 -2.00
N ILE A 40 9.39 2.08 -2.05
CA ILE A 40 8.56 2.36 -0.88
C ILE A 40 7.38 1.40 -0.90
N ILE A 41 7.07 0.80 0.24
CA ILE A 41 5.92 -0.07 0.40
C ILE A 41 5.01 0.51 1.49
N ALA A 42 3.80 0.93 1.09
CA ALA A 42 2.73 1.25 2.02
C ALA A 42 1.96 -0.04 2.32
N GLY A 43 2.04 -0.51 3.55
CA GLY A 43 1.68 -1.88 3.95
C GLY A 43 0.18 -2.15 4.10
N GLY A 44 -0.68 -1.21 3.73
CA GLY A 44 -2.14 -1.34 3.87
C GLY A 44 -2.69 -0.64 5.11
N ASP A 45 -4.01 -0.68 5.24
CA ASP A 45 -4.77 -0.02 6.31
C ASP A 45 -4.43 1.48 6.44
N LEU A 46 -4.38 2.16 5.28
CA LEU A 46 -4.11 3.59 5.23
C LEU A 46 -5.24 4.38 5.89
N LEU A 47 -6.47 3.99 5.61
CA LEU A 47 -7.68 4.53 6.25
C LEU A 47 -8.19 3.59 7.34
N ASP A 48 -8.81 4.16 8.37
CA ASP A 48 -9.29 3.42 9.53
C ASP A 48 -10.68 2.79 9.33
N THR A 49 -11.48 3.33 8.42
CA THR A 49 -12.86 2.87 8.20
C THR A 49 -13.01 2.10 6.90
N HIS A 50 -13.83 1.05 6.90
CA HIS A 50 -14.05 0.19 5.73
C HIS A 50 -14.81 0.90 4.60
N GLU A 51 -16.11 1.04 4.72
CA GLU A 51 -16.97 1.48 3.60
C GLU A 51 -17.23 2.98 3.61
N ARG A 52 -17.31 3.58 4.79
CA ARG A 52 -17.55 5.03 4.92
C ARG A 52 -16.23 5.78 4.90
N LEU A 53 -15.99 6.52 3.84
CA LEU A 53 -14.79 7.33 3.69
C LEU A 53 -15.08 8.76 4.09
N HIS A 54 -14.23 9.29 4.94
CA HIS A 54 -14.27 10.70 5.32
C HIS A 54 -13.33 11.48 4.41
N THR A 55 -13.79 12.61 3.90
CA THR A 55 -13.08 13.39 2.88
C THR A 55 -11.68 13.83 3.31
N ILE A 56 -11.51 14.30 4.55
CA ILE A 56 -10.20 14.80 5.01
C ILE A 56 -9.19 13.67 5.13
N PRO A 57 -9.44 12.57 5.85
CA PRO A 57 -8.52 11.42 5.84
C PRO A 57 -8.22 10.87 4.44
N LEU A 58 -9.22 10.80 3.56
CA LEU A 58 -9.03 10.35 2.18
C LEU A 58 -8.07 11.27 1.42
N ASN A 59 -8.25 12.59 1.52
CA ASN A 59 -7.35 13.54 0.88
C ASN A 59 -5.93 13.44 1.44
N LYS A 60 -5.78 13.23 2.74
CA LYS A 60 -4.46 13.02 3.37
C LYS A 60 -3.80 11.71 2.92
N ALA A 61 -4.58 10.66 2.72
CA ALA A 61 -4.06 9.42 2.15
C ALA A 61 -3.55 9.62 0.71
N TYR A 62 -4.28 10.35 -0.13
CA TYR A 62 -3.82 10.72 -1.46
C TYR A 62 -2.57 11.59 -1.43
N GLU A 63 -2.51 12.60 -0.56
CA GLU A 63 -1.31 13.45 -0.36
C GLU A 63 -0.08 12.60 0.01
N PHE A 64 -0.24 11.71 0.97
CA PHE A 64 0.82 10.79 1.40
C PHE A 64 1.33 9.93 0.24
N LEU A 65 0.45 9.25 -0.48
CA LEU A 65 0.82 8.38 -1.59
C LEU A 65 1.43 9.16 -2.76
N ASP A 66 0.93 10.37 -3.03
CA ASP A 66 1.50 11.26 -4.06
C ASP A 66 2.92 11.71 -3.70
N ASN A 67 3.17 12.02 -2.44
CA ASN A 67 4.52 12.34 -1.96
C ASN A 67 5.47 11.16 -2.12
N MET A 68 5.03 9.95 -1.75
CA MET A 68 5.86 8.74 -1.82
C MET A 68 6.23 8.40 -3.26
N ARG A 69 5.26 8.34 -4.19
CA ARG A 69 5.52 8.00 -5.59
C ARG A 69 6.42 8.98 -6.33
N LYS A 70 6.49 10.24 -5.88
CA LYS A 70 7.41 11.25 -6.42
C LYS A 70 8.85 11.07 -5.95
N ILE A 71 9.07 10.32 -4.88
CA ILE A 71 10.40 10.07 -4.31
C ILE A 71 10.99 8.76 -4.84
N ALA A 72 10.20 7.67 -4.83
CA ALA A 72 10.64 6.36 -5.31
C ALA A 72 9.46 5.55 -5.85
N GLU A 73 9.74 4.48 -6.58
CA GLU A 73 8.73 3.52 -7.00
C GLU A 73 7.98 3.01 -5.76
N THR A 74 6.65 3.13 -5.77
CA THR A 74 5.81 2.88 -4.61
C THR A 74 4.83 1.74 -4.88
N TYR A 75 4.70 0.84 -3.93
CA TYR A 75 3.68 -0.21 -3.90
C TYR A 75 2.76 0.05 -2.72
N VAL A 76 1.47 0.17 -2.96
CA VAL A 76 0.47 0.28 -1.91
C VAL A 76 -0.33 -1.02 -1.82
N ILE A 77 -0.20 -1.69 -0.68
CA ILE A 77 -0.90 -2.94 -0.41
C ILE A 77 -2.33 -2.61 0.02
N VAL A 78 -3.32 -3.24 -0.60
CA VAL A 78 -4.70 -3.12 -0.14
C VAL A 78 -4.85 -3.90 1.16
N GLY A 79 -5.03 -3.18 2.26
CA GLY A 79 -5.19 -3.73 3.59
C GLY A 79 -6.64 -4.08 3.91
N ASN A 80 -6.85 -4.61 5.10
CA ASN A 80 -8.18 -4.99 5.59
C ASN A 80 -9.14 -3.78 5.63
N HIS A 81 -8.70 -2.67 6.20
CA HIS A 81 -9.52 -1.45 6.35
C HIS A 81 -9.68 -0.66 5.04
N ASP A 82 -8.87 -0.92 4.03
CA ASP A 82 -9.00 -0.27 2.73
C ASP A 82 -10.15 -0.84 1.90
N MET A 83 -10.65 -2.03 2.23
CA MET A 83 -11.77 -2.72 1.59
C MET A 83 -13.11 -2.38 2.24
N ILE A 84 -14.21 -2.72 1.57
CA ILE A 84 -15.57 -2.51 2.13
C ILE A 84 -15.83 -3.31 3.40
N ASN A 85 -15.16 -4.46 3.59
CA ASN A 85 -15.19 -5.28 4.80
C ASN A 85 -14.02 -6.27 4.80
N HIS A 86 -13.85 -6.99 5.89
CA HIS A 86 -12.73 -7.91 6.13
C HIS A 86 -12.88 -9.32 5.52
N VAL A 87 -13.95 -9.59 4.78
CA VAL A 87 -14.19 -10.90 4.13
C VAL A 87 -13.95 -10.88 2.62
N GLN A 88 -13.44 -9.79 2.09
CA GLN A 88 -13.11 -9.67 0.68
C GLN A 88 -11.92 -10.55 0.29
N PHE A 89 -11.93 -11.04 -0.94
CA PHE A 89 -10.84 -11.86 -1.50
C PHE A 89 -10.50 -11.39 -2.90
N LEU A 90 -9.31 -10.84 -3.07
CA LEU A 90 -8.72 -10.41 -4.36
C LEU A 90 -9.69 -9.65 -5.25
N ASN A 91 -10.41 -8.68 -4.70
CA ASN A 91 -11.37 -7.89 -5.46
C ASN A 91 -11.02 -6.39 -5.49
N THR A 92 -11.79 -5.66 -6.28
CA THR A 92 -11.56 -4.24 -6.54
C THR A 92 -12.47 -3.31 -5.72
N ASN A 93 -13.16 -3.83 -4.70
CA ASN A 93 -14.04 -3.03 -3.85
C ASN A 93 -13.24 -2.33 -2.75
N HIS A 94 -12.44 -1.35 -3.14
CA HIS A 94 -11.62 -0.53 -2.26
C HIS A 94 -11.43 0.87 -2.84
N TRP A 95 -11.08 1.83 -1.99
CA TRP A 95 -10.93 3.24 -2.37
C TRP A 95 -9.69 3.53 -3.23
N LEU A 96 -8.71 2.64 -3.23
CA LEU A 96 -7.45 2.81 -3.97
C LEU A 96 -7.62 2.71 -5.50
N ASN A 97 -8.79 2.32 -5.99
CA ASN A 97 -9.09 2.33 -7.44
C ASN A 97 -8.86 3.70 -8.08
N GLY A 98 -9.08 4.78 -7.34
CA GLY A 98 -8.91 6.14 -7.84
C GLY A 98 -7.49 6.53 -8.23
N ILE A 99 -6.48 5.76 -7.80
CA ILE A 99 -5.07 6.04 -8.08
C ILE A 99 -4.38 5.00 -8.97
N LYS A 100 -5.12 4.03 -9.50
CA LYS A 100 -4.54 2.97 -10.34
C LYS A 100 -3.84 3.47 -11.61
N GLU A 101 -4.25 4.62 -12.13
CA GLU A 101 -3.65 5.25 -13.31
C GLU A 101 -2.51 6.23 -12.96
N TRP A 102 -2.17 6.38 -11.70
CA TRP A 102 -1.05 7.23 -11.33
C TRP A 102 0.28 6.58 -11.72
N GLU A 103 1.22 7.39 -12.21
CA GLU A 103 2.57 6.95 -12.52
C GLU A 103 3.38 6.68 -11.26
N ASN A 104 4.30 5.72 -11.34
CA ASN A 104 5.26 5.36 -10.30
C ASN A 104 4.65 4.85 -8.99
N ILE A 105 3.41 4.39 -9.06
CA ILE A 105 2.73 3.72 -7.95
C ILE A 105 1.93 2.53 -8.47
N THR A 106 1.98 1.43 -7.75
CA THR A 106 1.24 0.21 -8.05
C THR A 106 0.31 -0.13 -6.88
N VAL A 107 -0.99 -0.22 -7.17
CA VAL A 107 -1.99 -0.69 -6.21
C VAL A 107 -1.99 -2.22 -6.24
N VAL A 108 -1.71 -2.82 -5.08
CA VAL A 108 -1.63 -4.28 -4.93
C VAL A 108 -2.96 -4.78 -4.37
N ASP A 109 -3.89 -5.13 -5.25
CA ASP A 109 -5.18 -5.75 -4.92
C ASP A 109 -5.29 -7.21 -5.41
N THR A 110 -4.28 -7.69 -6.12
CA THR A 110 -4.05 -9.08 -6.48
C THR A 110 -2.63 -9.47 -6.10
N VAL A 111 -2.32 -10.76 -6.14
CA VAL A 111 -0.94 -11.20 -5.91
C VAL A 111 -0.13 -10.95 -7.18
N ILE A 112 0.95 -10.20 -7.04
CA ILE A 112 1.85 -9.85 -8.16
C ILE A 112 3.28 -10.20 -7.84
N SER A 113 4.04 -10.59 -8.88
CA SER A 113 5.48 -10.82 -8.82
C SER A 113 6.21 -9.72 -9.57
N LYS A 114 7.29 -9.21 -8.99
CA LYS A 114 8.16 -8.19 -9.59
C LYS A 114 9.63 -8.52 -9.33
N ILE A 115 10.48 -8.24 -10.31
CA ILE A 115 11.93 -8.31 -10.14
C ILE A 115 12.46 -6.88 -10.10
N ILE A 116 13.11 -6.52 -9.00
CA ILE A 116 13.68 -5.20 -8.76
C ILE A 116 15.15 -5.41 -8.39
N ASN A 117 16.08 -4.88 -9.18
CA ASN A 117 17.52 -5.03 -8.99
C ASN A 117 17.95 -6.51 -8.74
N ASN A 118 17.43 -7.43 -9.53
CA ASN A 118 17.65 -8.89 -9.41
C ASN A 118 17.12 -9.53 -8.12
N CYS A 119 16.33 -8.82 -7.33
CA CYS A 119 15.59 -9.38 -6.20
C CYS A 119 14.14 -9.63 -6.62
N LYS A 120 13.64 -10.83 -6.35
CA LYS A 120 12.24 -11.19 -6.61
C LYS A 120 11.38 -10.77 -5.42
N PHE A 121 10.30 -10.08 -5.72
CA PHE A 121 9.29 -9.64 -4.76
C PHE A 121 7.94 -10.26 -5.11
N ILE A 122 7.28 -10.79 -4.11
CA ILE A 122 5.88 -11.22 -4.21
C ILE A 122 5.07 -10.28 -3.30
N PHE A 123 4.17 -9.51 -3.90
CA PHE A 123 3.27 -8.63 -3.17
C PHE A 123 1.88 -9.27 -3.12
N SER A 124 1.30 -9.31 -1.94
CA SER A 124 -0.06 -9.81 -1.71
C SER A 124 -0.89 -8.80 -0.94
N PRO A 125 -2.13 -8.52 -1.35
CA PRO A 125 -3.06 -7.74 -0.55
C PRO A 125 -3.46 -8.52 0.71
N PHE A 126 -4.17 -7.84 1.61
CA PHE A 126 -4.81 -8.53 2.72
C PHE A 126 -5.74 -9.64 2.20
N VAL A 127 -5.63 -10.80 2.82
CA VAL A 127 -6.53 -11.94 2.60
C VAL A 127 -6.95 -12.46 3.95
N TYR A 128 -8.25 -12.68 4.16
CA TYR A 128 -8.70 -13.15 5.46
C TYR A 128 -8.14 -14.56 5.77
N PRO A 129 -8.03 -14.92 7.05
CA PRO A 129 -7.38 -16.17 7.48
C PRO A 129 -7.87 -17.41 6.75
N GLY A 130 -6.95 -18.29 6.39
CA GLY A 130 -7.20 -19.58 5.74
C GLY A 130 -7.13 -19.56 4.21
N ARG A 131 -7.03 -18.38 3.56
CA ARG A 131 -6.99 -18.28 2.09
C ARG A 131 -5.68 -17.72 1.52
N PHE A 132 -4.65 -17.55 2.34
CA PHE A 132 -3.40 -16.94 1.87
C PHE A 132 -2.69 -17.76 0.80
N GLU A 133 -2.59 -19.09 0.97
CA GLU A 133 -1.99 -19.96 -0.04
C GLU A 133 -2.80 -19.96 -1.34
N GLU A 134 -4.13 -19.93 -1.27
CA GLU A 134 -5.00 -19.79 -2.44
C GLU A 134 -4.70 -18.49 -3.20
N ALA A 135 -4.53 -17.38 -2.48
CA ALA A 135 -4.16 -16.11 -3.08
C ALA A 135 -2.80 -16.18 -3.76
N LEU A 136 -1.77 -16.71 -3.11
CA LEU A 136 -0.44 -16.88 -3.68
C LEU A 136 -0.46 -17.73 -4.95
N ASN A 137 -1.26 -18.80 -4.99
CA ASN A 137 -1.38 -19.68 -6.14
C ASN A 137 -1.99 -19.00 -7.39
N THR A 138 -2.62 -17.82 -7.25
CA THR A 138 -3.06 -17.03 -8.41
C THR A 138 -1.88 -16.47 -9.21
N CYS A 139 -0.69 -16.42 -8.63
CA CYS A 139 0.57 -16.02 -9.29
C CYS A 139 1.23 -17.14 -10.13
N LYS A 140 0.51 -18.21 -10.44
CA LYS A 140 0.98 -19.31 -11.30
C LYS A 140 2.35 -19.88 -10.87
N ASP A 141 2.48 -20.20 -9.60
CA ASP A 141 3.68 -20.77 -8.97
C ASP A 141 4.93 -19.86 -8.95
N GLU A 142 4.83 -18.63 -9.40
CA GLU A 142 5.96 -17.69 -9.38
C GLU A 142 6.44 -17.36 -7.96
N TRP A 143 5.65 -17.66 -6.94
CA TRP A 143 6.00 -17.39 -5.55
C TRP A 143 6.83 -18.49 -4.88
N LYS A 144 6.96 -19.65 -5.50
CA LYS A 144 7.66 -20.82 -4.96
C LYS A 144 9.15 -20.88 -5.29
N ASP A 145 9.63 -20.05 -6.22
CA ASP A 145 11.00 -20.11 -6.75
C ASP A 145 11.96 -19.10 -6.11
#